data_645803755703a8509ab7befc03bb9e93
#
_entry.id   645803755703a8509ab7befc03bb9e93
#
_cell.length_a   1.000
_cell.length_b   1.000
_cell.length_c   1.000
_cell.angle_alpha   90.00
_cell.angle_beta   90.00
_cell.angle_gamma   90.00
#
_symmetry.space_group_name_H-M   'P 1'
#
loop_
_entity.id
_entity.type
_entity.pdbx_description
1 polymer ?
#
loop_
_entity_poly.entity_id
_entity_poly.type
_entity_poly.pdbx_seq_one_letter_code
_entity_poly.pdbx_strand_id
1 'polypeptide(L)'
;MKRYTLLSLFVLLFATFNQTQAQAQAQGLTLNDLEYFQTQGVNVLVYSNLFTGGFNDEKTAGIELIHHGVRTAQGGAVRLSNTPEQWDLVPAIPTRTVNRETQSIESILRYEDYDFESRVVVSAKGKGVEISVYLDNPLPEKLEGSAGFNLEFLPSQYWGKAYLMDGRPNRFPRYVVGNTITRPNTEKLKQFKGYVTSDDRGTGRFIDPLPLETGHTILLAPDAPERTVTITSQDAELMLFDGRVLAQNGWFVVRSLLPAGKTGKVLTWTVEPNAVEGWIREPNIGFSQVGYLPRQQKTAVIELDKKDKPLETASIYKIEYNGNATEIFNGNIEPWGDYYKYHYVKFDFTQVNTPGIYYIQYGDCKTNNFIIEENVYDKITDATSDIWIPIHMNHMYVNEAYRVWHGEPFRSEEHTSELQSTNTIS
;
A
#
# COMPACT_ATOMS: atom_id res chain seq x y z
N MET A 1 23.12 -56.00 42.30
CA MET A 1 23.09 -54.55 42.49
C MET A 1 23.73 -53.82 41.32
N LYS A 2 23.10 -53.81 40.11
CA LYS A 2 23.59 -53.04 38.95
C LYS A 2 22.48 -52.71 37.90
N ARG A 3 21.23 -52.45 38.36
CA ARG A 3 20.10 -52.16 37.43
C ARG A 3 19.31 -50.91 37.77
N TYR A 4 19.67 -50.12 38.76
CA TYR A 4 18.91 -48.92 39.16
C TYR A 4 19.57 -47.59 38.84
N THR A 5 20.82 -47.60 38.33
CA THR A 5 21.57 -46.37 38.04
C THR A 5 21.38 -45.86 36.62
N LEU A 6 20.75 -46.62 35.69
CA LEU A 6 20.51 -46.16 34.30
C LEU A 6 19.15 -45.47 34.12
N LEU A 7 18.20 -45.70 35.01
CA LEU A 7 16.86 -45.09 34.89
C LEU A 7 16.81 -43.65 35.40
N SER A 8 17.68 -43.30 36.35
CA SER A 8 17.76 -41.95 36.91
C SER A 8 18.47 -40.94 35.99
N LEU A 9 19.32 -41.42 35.09
CA LEU A 9 20.01 -40.56 34.13
C LEU A 9 19.15 -40.18 32.91
N PHE A 10 18.18 -41.06 32.57
CA PHE A 10 17.25 -40.81 31.47
C PHE A 10 16.13 -39.83 31.86
N VAL A 11 15.72 -39.80 33.12
CA VAL A 11 14.69 -38.88 33.62
C VAL A 11 15.26 -37.45 33.77
N LEU A 12 16.54 -37.31 34.10
CA LEU A 12 17.20 -36.00 34.18
C LEU A 12 17.50 -35.39 32.80
N LEU A 13 17.72 -36.19 31.76
CA LEU A 13 17.91 -35.71 30.40
C LEU A 13 16.57 -35.27 29.73
N PHE A 14 15.44 -35.84 30.12
CA PHE A 14 14.13 -35.40 29.64
C PHE A 14 13.62 -34.12 30.32
N ALA A 15 14.06 -33.85 31.56
CA ALA A 15 13.69 -32.66 32.30
C ALA A 15 14.44 -31.38 31.84
N THR A 16 15.62 -31.53 31.22
CA THR A 16 16.38 -30.41 30.72
C THR A 16 16.05 -30.00 29.27
N PHE A 17 15.29 -30.86 28.52
CA PHE A 17 14.85 -30.54 27.17
C PHE A 17 13.54 -29.75 27.10
N ASN A 18 12.82 -29.62 28.22
CA ASN A 18 11.55 -28.91 28.28
C ASN A 18 11.60 -27.50 28.84
N GLN A 19 12.78 -26.91 29.00
CA GLN A 19 12.91 -25.55 29.56
C GLN A 19 13.46 -24.47 28.60
N THR A 20 13.49 -24.71 27.30
CA THR A 20 13.89 -23.67 26.32
C THR A 20 12.91 -23.48 25.18
N GLN A 21 11.65 -23.73 25.39
CA GLN A 21 10.59 -23.03 24.67
C GLN A 21 10.07 -21.89 25.58
N ALA A 22 10.91 -20.91 25.84
CA ALA A 22 10.41 -19.57 26.08
C ALA A 22 9.69 -19.21 24.78
N GLN A 23 8.37 -19.36 24.75
CA GLN A 23 7.52 -18.72 23.74
C GLN A 23 7.92 -17.25 23.75
N ALA A 24 8.68 -16.83 22.75
CA ALA A 24 8.82 -15.43 22.43
C ALA A 24 7.37 -14.98 22.14
N GLN A 25 6.75 -14.36 23.12
CA GLN A 25 5.43 -13.79 23.00
C GLN A 25 5.57 -12.76 21.86
N ALA A 26 4.91 -13.02 20.74
CA ALA A 26 4.92 -12.10 19.61
C ALA A 26 4.58 -10.71 20.16
N GLN A 27 5.54 -9.81 20.08
CA GLN A 27 5.45 -8.49 20.67
C GLN A 27 4.31 -7.76 19.96
N GLY A 28 3.29 -7.34 20.69
CA GLY A 28 2.14 -6.64 20.12
C GLY A 28 2.54 -5.33 19.43
N LEU A 29 1.63 -4.77 18.65
CA LEU A 29 1.81 -3.43 18.08
C LEU A 29 1.86 -2.39 19.20
N THR A 30 2.81 -1.46 19.12
CA THR A 30 2.97 -0.33 20.05
C THR A 30 3.08 0.97 19.29
N LEU A 31 2.55 2.05 19.88
CA LEU A 31 2.65 3.39 19.31
C LEU A 31 4.06 3.93 19.53
N ASN A 32 4.74 4.29 18.43
CA ASN A 32 6.11 4.78 18.46
C ASN A 32 6.21 6.32 18.51
N ASP A 33 7.45 6.83 18.56
CA ASP A 33 7.72 8.28 18.60
C ASP A 33 7.37 9.01 17.30
N LEU A 34 7.28 8.29 16.18
CA LEU A 34 6.86 8.81 14.88
C LEU A 34 5.33 8.75 14.68
N GLU A 35 4.58 8.46 15.77
CA GLU A 35 3.12 8.47 15.82
C GLU A 35 2.44 7.49 14.86
N TYR A 36 2.96 6.27 14.79
CA TYR A 36 2.29 5.13 14.16
C TYR A 36 2.50 3.86 14.99
N PHE A 37 1.63 2.88 14.83
CA PHE A 37 1.78 1.60 15.51
C PHE A 37 2.78 0.74 14.78
N GLN A 38 3.67 0.08 15.52
CA GLN A 38 4.67 -0.79 14.94
C GLN A 38 4.95 -2.02 15.77
N THR A 39 5.32 -3.09 15.08
CA THR A 39 6.13 -4.20 15.56
C THR A 39 7.13 -4.56 14.46
N GLN A 40 7.98 -5.55 14.67
CA GLN A 40 8.90 -5.95 13.61
C GLN A 40 8.15 -6.47 12.39
N GLY A 41 8.40 -5.89 11.22
CA GLY A 41 7.78 -6.25 9.96
C GLY A 41 6.38 -5.68 9.73
N VAL A 42 5.75 -5.06 10.72
CA VAL A 42 4.38 -4.51 10.57
C VAL A 42 4.29 -3.08 11.08
N ASN A 43 3.70 -2.21 10.28
CA ASN A 43 3.35 -0.84 10.70
C ASN A 43 1.89 -0.55 10.33
N VAL A 44 1.21 0.18 11.23
CA VAL A 44 -0.14 0.71 11.00
C VAL A 44 -0.07 2.23 11.14
N LEU A 45 -0.22 2.92 10.01
CA LEU A 45 -0.26 4.37 9.95
C LEU A 45 -1.71 4.82 10.07
N VAL A 46 -1.94 5.93 10.77
CA VAL A 46 -3.27 6.45 11.05
C VAL A 46 -3.30 7.93 10.71
N TYR A 47 -3.88 8.30 9.58
CA TYR A 47 -4.04 9.68 9.11
C TYR A 47 -2.76 10.52 9.19
N SER A 48 -1.61 9.90 8.91
CA SER A 48 -0.30 10.53 9.10
C SER A 48 0.16 11.39 7.93
N ASN A 49 -0.44 11.20 6.75
CA ASN A 49 -0.17 11.98 5.54
C ASN A 49 -1.42 12.76 5.15
N LEU A 50 -1.32 14.07 5.22
CA LEU A 50 -2.29 14.98 4.63
C LEU A 50 -1.66 15.55 3.36
N PHE A 51 -2.19 15.17 2.21
CA PHE A 51 -1.85 15.86 0.97
C PHE A 51 -2.68 17.16 0.92
N THR A 52 -2.01 18.28 1.09
CA THR A 52 -2.62 19.59 0.98
C THR A 52 -2.13 20.24 -0.31
N GLY A 53 -2.96 20.27 -1.32
CA GLY A 53 -2.69 20.90 -2.60
C GLY A 53 -1.89 20.05 -3.59
N GLY A 54 -1.91 20.42 -4.82
CA GLY A 54 -1.34 19.69 -5.94
C GLY A 54 -2.30 18.68 -6.55
N PHE A 55 -1.78 17.77 -7.33
CA PHE A 55 -2.58 16.80 -8.09
C PHE A 55 -3.28 15.74 -7.25
N ASN A 56 -2.99 15.68 -5.94
CA ASN A 56 -3.48 14.66 -5.03
C ASN A 56 -4.19 15.24 -3.81
N ASP A 57 -4.68 16.44 -3.93
CA ASP A 57 -5.46 17.14 -2.90
C ASP A 57 -6.71 16.36 -2.47
N GLU A 58 -7.14 15.44 -3.28
CA GLU A 58 -8.37 14.67 -3.11
C GLU A 58 -8.25 13.54 -2.09
N LYS A 59 -7.03 13.18 -1.64
CA LYS A 59 -6.87 12.04 -0.74
C LYS A 59 -6.18 12.39 0.55
N THR A 60 -6.97 12.39 1.56
CA THR A 60 -6.45 12.21 2.91
C THR A 60 -5.96 10.78 3.06
N ALA A 61 -4.71 10.59 3.47
CA ALA A 61 -4.25 9.27 3.85
C ALA A 61 -5.11 8.77 5.01
N GLY A 62 -5.67 7.59 4.84
CA GLY A 62 -6.46 6.93 5.84
C GLY A 62 -5.62 6.10 6.80
N ILE A 63 -6.21 5.01 7.28
CA ILE A 63 -5.47 3.96 7.97
C ILE A 63 -4.79 3.10 6.90
N GLU A 64 -3.49 2.87 7.06
CA GLU A 64 -2.67 2.11 6.13
C GLU A 64 -1.94 0.98 6.84
N LEU A 65 -1.81 -0.17 6.16
CA LEU A 65 -1.02 -1.30 6.63
C LEU A 65 0.23 -1.47 5.78
N ILE A 66 1.37 -1.53 6.43
CA ILE A 66 2.65 -1.88 5.80
C ILE A 66 3.12 -3.19 6.41
N HIS A 67 3.16 -4.23 5.59
CA HIS A 67 3.61 -5.56 5.97
C HIS A 67 4.94 -5.86 5.31
N HIS A 68 5.94 -6.20 6.14
CA HIS A 68 7.22 -6.71 5.65
C HIS A 68 7.75 -5.86 4.48
N GLY A 69 7.77 -4.52 4.71
CA GLY A 69 8.27 -3.55 3.75
C GLY A 69 7.33 -3.18 2.60
N VAL A 70 6.14 -3.76 2.51
CA VAL A 70 5.18 -3.50 1.43
C VAL A 70 3.88 -2.93 1.98
N ARG A 71 3.37 -1.84 1.39
CA ARG A 71 2.01 -1.38 1.66
C ARG A 71 1.03 -2.42 1.14
N THR A 72 0.20 -2.96 2.01
CA THR A 72 -0.77 -4.02 1.68
C THR A 72 -2.20 -3.54 1.73
N ALA A 73 -2.49 -2.55 2.57
CA ALA A 73 -3.79 -1.89 2.64
C ALA A 73 -3.66 -0.40 2.88
N GLN A 74 -4.67 0.32 2.44
CA GLN A 74 -4.78 1.78 2.56
C GLN A 74 -6.25 2.22 2.69
N GLY A 75 -6.48 3.54 2.71
CA GLY A 75 -7.80 4.12 2.57
C GLY A 75 -8.76 3.85 3.73
N GLY A 76 -8.24 3.41 4.89
CA GLY A 76 -9.06 3.15 6.08
C GLY A 76 -9.75 4.42 6.57
N ALA A 77 -11.02 4.58 6.20
CA ALA A 77 -11.83 5.76 6.50
C ALA A 77 -13.33 5.43 6.42
N VAL A 78 -14.15 6.32 6.94
CA VAL A 78 -15.59 6.30 6.63
C VAL A 78 -15.75 6.79 5.19
N ARG A 79 -16.50 6.04 4.39
CA ARG A 79 -16.82 6.36 2.99
C ARG A 79 -18.34 6.51 2.87
N LEU A 80 -18.78 7.40 1.99
CA LEU A 80 -20.19 7.80 1.92
C LEU A 80 -20.97 7.15 0.77
N SER A 81 -20.28 6.61 -0.24
CA SER A 81 -20.90 5.95 -1.38
C SER A 81 -21.53 4.61 -1.01
N ASN A 82 -22.57 4.20 -1.73
CA ASN A 82 -23.21 2.90 -1.56
C ASN A 82 -22.28 1.72 -1.77
N THR A 83 -21.31 1.90 -2.64
CA THR A 83 -20.29 0.90 -2.97
C THR A 83 -18.90 1.51 -2.81
N PRO A 84 -17.87 0.67 -2.62
CA PRO A 84 -16.53 1.17 -2.55
C PRO A 84 -16.13 1.89 -3.83
N GLU A 85 -15.89 3.18 -3.75
CA GLU A 85 -15.44 4.01 -4.88
C GLU A 85 -14.13 4.72 -4.54
N GLN A 86 -13.24 4.81 -5.52
CA GLN A 86 -11.97 5.51 -5.37
C GLN A 86 -12.18 7.02 -5.22
N TRP A 87 -13.16 7.55 -5.92
CA TRP A 87 -13.46 8.97 -6.02
C TRP A 87 -14.60 9.42 -5.12
N ASP A 88 -14.79 8.72 -4.01
CA ASP A 88 -15.72 9.15 -2.98
C ASP A 88 -15.27 10.47 -2.36
N LEU A 89 -16.21 11.20 -1.76
CA LEU A 89 -15.91 12.44 -1.04
C LEU A 89 -14.81 12.21 -0.02
N VAL A 90 -13.83 13.11 -0.04
CA VAL A 90 -12.70 13.10 0.88
C VAL A 90 -13.06 13.96 2.10
N PRO A 91 -12.97 13.42 3.32
CA PRO A 91 -13.21 14.23 4.50
C PRO A 91 -12.08 15.23 4.75
N ALA A 92 -12.41 16.39 5.28
CA ALA A 92 -11.45 17.19 6.02
C ALA A 92 -11.10 16.48 7.33
N ILE A 93 -9.85 16.62 7.78
CA ILE A 93 -9.42 16.14 9.11
C ILE A 93 -9.05 17.34 9.97
N PRO A 94 -10.03 17.93 10.66
CA PRO A 94 -9.80 19.12 11.48
C PRO A 94 -8.89 18.82 12.67
N THR A 95 -8.91 17.59 13.19
CA THR A 95 -8.09 17.18 14.32
C THR A 95 -7.54 15.77 14.15
N ARG A 96 -6.30 15.61 14.61
CA ARG A 96 -5.64 14.33 14.83
C ARG A 96 -4.90 14.42 16.16
N THR A 97 -5.27 13.57 17.10
CA THR A 97 -4.72 13.57 18.47
C THR A 97 -4.07 12.23 18.77
N VAL A 98 -2.87 12.27 19.32
CA VAL A 98 -2.12 11.11 19.75
C VAL A 98 -2.09 11.04 21.27
N ASN A 99 -2.55 9.93 21.82
CA ASN A 99 -2.50 9.66 23.26
C ASN A 99 -1.55 8.49 23.52
N ARG A 100 -0.40 8.79 24.12
CA ARG A 100 0.64 7.79 24.40
C ARG A 100 0.33 6.93 25.63
N GLU A 101 -0.47 7.43 26.56
CA GLU A 101 -0.87 6.67 27.75
C GLU A 101 -1.84 5.55 27.39
N THR A 102 -2.81 5.86 26.55
CA THR A 102 -3.81 4.88 26.07
C THR A 102 -3.36 4.17 24.81
N GLN A 103 -2.17 4.47 24.28
CA GLN A 103 -1.66 3.92 23.02
C GLN A 103 -2.69 4.04 21.90
N SER A 104 -3.20 5.27 21.67
CA SER A 104 -4.27 5.52 20.69
C SER A 104 -4.03 6.76 19.85
N ILE A 105 -4.61 6.76 18.65
CA ILE A 105 -4.70 7.91 17.75
C ILE A 105 -6.17 8.12 17.44
N GLU A 106 -6.64 9.35 17.62
CA GLU A 106 -8.00 9.77 17.31
C GLU A 106 -7.97 10.81 16.18
N SER A 107 -8.88 10.69 15.22
CA SER A 107 -9.04 11.65 14.14
C SER A 107 -10.53 11.92 13.89
N ILE A 108 -10.85 13.18 13.64
CA ILE A 108 -12.18 13.60 13.23
C ILE A 108 -12.21 13.68 11.71
N LEU A 109 -13.21 13.05 11.11
CA LEU A 109 -13.47 13.07 9.67
C LEU A 109 -14.73 13.90 9.44
N ARG A 110 -14.59 15.03 8.75
CA ARG A 110 -15.69 15.96 8.50
C ARG A 110 -16.02 16.06 7.02
N TYR A 111 -17.30 15.88 6.71
CA TYR A 111 -17.88 15.99 5.36
C TYR A 111 -18.81 17.19 5.33
N GLU A 112 -18.29 18.35 4.92
CA GLU A 112 -19.02 19.64 4.97
C GLU A 112 -20.31 19.61 4.15
N ASP A 113 -20.29 18.94 3.00
CA ASP A 113 -21.44 18.83 2.11
C ASP A 113 -22.68 18.14 2.72
N TYR A 114 -22.45 17.33 3.75
CA TYR A 114 -23.51 16.57 4.43
C TYR A 114 -23.73 17.05 5.87
N ASP A 115 -22.98 18.06 6.34
CA ASP A 115 -22.90 18.44 7.76
C ASP A 115 -22.71 17.19 8.64
N PHE A 116 -21.86 16.28 8.18
CA PHE A 116 -21.61 14.99 8.80
C PHE A 116 -20.18 14.90 9.31
N GLU A 117 -20.07 14.43 10.54
CA GLU A 117 -18.79 14.21 11.20
C GLU A 117 -18.76 12.84 11.86
N SER A 118 -17.63 12.17 11.75
CA SER A 118 -17.35 10.91 12.44
C SER A 118 -15.98 10.97 13.10
N ARG A 119 -15.86 10.34 14.25
CA ARG A 119 -14.61 10.23 15.00
C ARG A 119 -14.09 8.80 14.90
N VAL A 120 -12.87 8.65 14.39
CA VAL A 120 -12.20 7.36 14.26
C VAL A 120 -11.10 7.27 15.30
N VAL A 121 -11.13 6.25 16.13
CA VAL A 121 -10.13 5.98 17.17
C VAL A 121 -9.44 4.66 16.84
N VAL A 122 -8.12 4.67 16.76
CA VAL A 122 -7.30 3.49 16.60
C VAL A 122 -6.44 3.32 17.84
N SER A 123 -6.49 2.14 18.45
CA SER A 123 -5.70 1.83 19.65
C SER A 123 -4.98 0.50 19.50
N ALA A 124 -3.82 0.35 20.12
CA ALA A 124 -3.11 -0.91 20.18
C ALA A 124 -3.95 -1.95 20.94
N LYS A 125 -4.08 -3.16 20.38
CA LYS A 125 -4.85 -4.25 21.00
C LYS A 125 -4.24 -5.61 20.67
N GLY A 126 -3.67 -6.25 21.65
CA GLY A 126 -3.07 -7.58 21.47
C GLY A 126 -1.98 -7.56 20.39
N LYS A 127 -2.16 -8.37 19.34
CA LYS A 127 -1.24 -8.45 18.20
C LYS A 127 -1.53 -7.42 17.09
N GLY A 128 -2.60 -6.64 17.24
CA GLY A 128 -3.07 -5.73 16.23
C GLY A 128 -3.53 -4.39 16.77
N VAL A 129 -4.53 -3.83 16.12
CA VAL A 129 -5.21 -2.59 16.54
C VAL A 129 -6.71 -2.80 16.60
N GLU A 130 -7.35 -2.06 17.51
CA GLU A 130 -8.79 -1.85 17.49
C GLU A 130 -9.07 -0.53 16.77
N ILE A 131 -9.97 -0.57 15.79
CA ILE A 131 -10.48 0.60 15.08
C ILE A 131 -11.93 0.79 15.51
N SER A 132 -12.25 1.94 16.07
CA SER A 132 -13.59 2.28 16.53
C SER A 132 -14.09 3.54 15.83
N VAL A 133 -15.34 3.51 15.36
CA VAL A 133 -16.01 4.67 14.79
C VAL A 133 -17.05 5.17 15.79
N TYR A 134 -17.05 6.48 16.03
CA TYR A 134 -18.00 7.16 16.91
C TYR A 134 -18.77 8.20 16.13
N LEU A 135 -20.05 8.34 16.45
CA LEU A 135 -20.95 9.38 15.93
C LEU A 135 -21.51 10.18 17.11
N ASP A 136 -21.33 11.48 17.09
CA ASP A 136 -21.94 12.37 18.09
C ASP A 136 -23.42 12.63 17.78
N ASN A 137 -23.78 12.63 16.49
CA ASN A 137 -25.14 12.70 15.99
C ASN A 137 -25.45 11.46 15.14
N PRO A 138 -26.72 11.03 15.03
CA PRO A 138 -27.09 9.96 14.12
C PRO A 138 -26.68 10.27 12.68
N LEU A 139 -26.48 9.22 11.90
CA LEU A 139 -26.24 9.34 10.46
C LEU A 139 -27.34 10.18 9.81
N PRO A 140 -27.00 11.15 8.93
CA PRO A 140 -27.98 11.82 8.09
C PRO A 140 -28.76 10.78 7.25
N GLU A 141 -30.07 10.97 7.12
CA GLU A 141 -30.98 10.07 6.41
C GLU A 141 -30.45 9.71 4.99
N LYS A 142 -29.85 10.68 4.30
CA LYS A 142 -29.27 10.49 2.96
C LYS A 142 -28.07 9.52 2.92
N LEU A 143 -27.43 9.28 4.06
CA LEU A 143 -26.25 8.43 4.21
C LEU A 143 -26.59 7.07 4.83
N GLU A 144 -27.84 6.85 5.23
CA GLU A 144 -28.30 5.57 5.75
C GLU A 144 -28.21 4.49 4.69
N GLY A 145 -27.61 3.36 5.06
CA GLY A 145 -27.37 2.23 4.14
C GLY A 145 -26.28 2.48 3.09
N SER A 146 -25.63 3.66 3.11
CA SER A 146 -24.52 3.98 2.21
C SER A 146 -23.23 4.27 2.94
N ALA A 147 -23.22 5.04 4.02
CA ALA A 147 -21.99 5.32 4.76
C ALA A 147 -21.44 4.07 5.44
N GLY A 148 -20.13 3.85 5.31
CA GLY A 148 -19.47 2.69 5.91
C GLY A 148 -17.98 2.92 6.11
N PHE A 149 -17.38 2.16 7.03
CA PHE A 149 -15.93 2.14 7.20
C PHE A 149 -15.31 1.14 6.22
N ASN A 150 -14.32 1.58 5.47
CA ASN A 150 -13.61 0.78 4.48
C ASN A 150 -12.15 0.58 4.88
N LEU A 151 -11.57 -0.53 4.45
CA LEU A 151 -10.13 -0.75 4.34
C LEU A 151 -9.84 -1.40 2.98
N GLU A 152 -8.94 -0.80 2.21
CA GLU A 152 -8.69 -1.12 0.81
C GLU A 152 -7.39 -1.90 0.66
N PHE A 153 -7.47 -3.13 0.17
CA PHE A 153 -6.34 -4.05 0.00
C PHE A 153 -5.84 -4.06 -1.44
N LEU A 154 -4.51 -3.94 -1.62
CA LEU A 154 -3.89 -3.88 -2.94
C LEU A 154 -3.98 -5.22 -3.67
N PRO A 155 -4.63 -5.30 -4.83
CA PRO A 155 -4.78 -6.56 -5.56
C PRO A 155 -3.45 -7.24 -5.89
N SER A 156 -2.40 -6.48 -6.20
CA SER A 156 -1.07 -7.02 -6.45
C SER A 156 -0.52 -7.87 -5.30
N GLN A 157 -1.01 -7.66 -4.09
CA GLN A 157 -0.59 -8.39 -2.91
C GLN A 157 -1.53 -9.56 -2.56
N TYR A 158 -2.76 -9.55 -3.07
CA TYR A 158 -3.80 -10.48 -2.63
C TYR A 158 -4.40 -11.36 -3.73
N TRP A 159 -4.39 -10.97 -5.01
CA TRP A 159 -4.98 -11.82 -6.05
C TRP A 159 -4.38 -13.22 -6.07
N GLY A 160 -5.26 -14.20 -6.24
CA GLY A 160 -4.88 -15.60 -6.25
C GLY A 160 -4.60 -16.22 -4.88
N LYS A 161 -4.49 -15.40 -3.81
CA LYS A 161 -4.36 -15.88 -2.44
C LYS A 161 -5.70 -16.30 -1.87
N ALA A 162 -5.67 -17.17 -0.86
CA ALA A 162 -6.86 -17.60 -0.16
C ALA A 162 -7.41 -16.50 0.78
N TYR A 163 -8.69 -16.59 1.11
CA TYR A 163 -9.28 -15.95 2.27
C TYR A 163 -10.32 -16.86 2.91
N LEU A 164 -10.62 -16.64 4.19
CA LEU A 164 -11.70 -17.31 4.88
C LEU A 164 -12.65 -16.26 5.47
N MET A 165 -13.93 -16.35 5.10
CA MET A 165 -15.00 -15.55 5.70
C MET A 165 -15.82 -16.43 6.65
N ASP A 166 -15.76 -16.17 7.96
CA ASP A 166 -16.35 -17.02 9.00
C ASP A 166 -15.99 -18.51 8.85
N GLY A 167 -14.72 -18.75 8.50
CA GLY A 167 -14.20 -20.11 8.26
C GLY A 167 -14.53 -20.69 6.87
N ARG A 168 -15.37 -20.04 6.05
CA ARG A 168 -15.64 -20.48 4.68
C ARG A 168 -14.49 -20.07 3.76
N PRO A 169 -13.81 -21.03 3.10
CA PRO A 169 -12.66 -20.76 2.26
C PRO A 169 -13.06 -20.27 0.89
N ASN A 170 -12.32 -19.30 0.39
CA ASN A 170 -12.44 -18.81 -0.98
C ASN A 170 -11.06 -18.24 -1.44
N ARG A 171 -11.01 -17.66 -2.64
CA ARG A 171 -9.79 -17.10 -3.21
C ARG A 171 -10.06 -15.72 -3.82
N PHE A 172 -9.15 -14.79 -3.60
CA PHE A 172 -9.17 -13.51 -4.29
C PHE A 172 -9.05 -13.70 -5.80
N PRO A 173 -10.00 -13.20 -6.60
CA PRO A 173 -9.98 -13.39 -8.03
C PRO A 173 -8.81 -12.62 -8.68
N ARG A 174 -8.08 -13.27 -9.58
CA ARG A 174 -7.03 -12.61 -10.37
C ARG A 174 -7.63 -11.61 -11.37
N TYR A 175 -8.67 -12.02 -12.05
CA TYR A 175 -9.41 -11.19 -12.99
C TYR A 175 -10.66 -10.65 -12.32
N VAL A 176 -11.13 -9.51 -12.82
CA VAL A 176 -12.37 -8.91 -12.32
C VAL A 176 -13.52 -9.90 -12.55
N VAL A 177 -14.11 -10.34 -11.46
CA VAL A 177 -15.25 -11.23 -11.45
C VAL A 177 -16.20 -10.76 -10.35
N GLY A 178 -17.43 -11.19 -10.45
CA GLY A 178 -18.43 -10.91 -9.43
C GLY A 178 -19.74 -10.45 -10.04
N ASN A 179 -20.77 -10.56 -9.26
CA ASN A 179 -22.08 -10.08 -9.63
C ASN A 179 -22.13 -8.56 -9.49
N THR A 180 -22.88 -7.94 -10.39
CA THR A 180 -23.13 -6.51 -10.36
C THR A 180 -24.62 -6.25 -10.44
N ILE A 181 -25.05 -5.11 -9.91
CA ILE A 181 -26.38 -4.56 -10.15
C ILE A 181 -26.26 -3.24 -10.89
N THR A 182 -27.28 -2.91 -11.65
CA THR A 182 -27.40 -1.60 -12.29
C THR A 182 -28.46 -0.78 -11.56
N ARG A 183 -28.09 0.39 -11.09
CA ARG A 183 -29.02 1.34 -10.47
C ARG A 183 -29.09 2.65 -11.24
N PRO A 184 -30.21 3.39 -11.17
CA PRO A 184 -30.28 4.73 -11.76
C PRO A 184 -29.26 5.66 -11.13
N ASN A 185 -28.66 6.52 -11.93
CA ASN A 185 -27.86 7.64 -11.45
C ASN A 185 -28.81 8.78 -11.04
N THR A 186 -29.24 8.80 -9.79
CA THR A 186 -30.17 9.81 -9.28
C THR A 186 -29.45 10.99 -8.61
N GLU A 187 -28.17 10.84 -8.28
CA GLU A 187 -27.39 11.88 -7.60
C GLU A 187 -26.04 12.08 -8.29
N LYS A 188 -25.66 13.33 -8.47
CA LYS A 188 -24.30 13.72 -8.83
C LYS A 188 -23.52 13.85 -7.54
N LEU A 189 -22.41 13.14 -7.41
CA LEU A 189 -21.44 13.42 -6.37
C LEU A 189 -20.93 14.84 -6.58
N LYS A 190 -21.03 15.69 -5.54
CA LYS A 190 -20.66 17.10 -5.65
C LYS A 190 -19.16 17.31 -5.98
N GLN A 191 -18.34 16.37 -5.62
CA GLN A 191 -16.92 16.35 -5.89
C GLN A 191 -16.62 16.31 -7.38
N PHE A 192 -17.46 15.63 -8.16
CA PHE A 192 -17.39 15.61 -9.62
C PHE A 192 -18.48 16.51 -10.18
N LYS A 193 -18.16 17.74 -10.50
CA LYS A 193 -19.05 18.66 -11.24
C LYS A 193 -19.41 18.15 -12.63
N GLY A 194 -18.79 17.05 -13.06
CA GLY A 194 -19.02 16.35 -14.31
C GLY A 194 -19.84 15.08 -14.13
N TYR A 195 -19.53 14.11 -14.91
CA TYR A 195 -20.29 12.90 -15.08
C TYR A 195 -19.77 11.78 -14.19
N VAL A 196 -20.67 11.15 -13.46
CA VAL A 196 -20.51 9.76 -13.12
C VAL A 196 -21.58 9.03 -13.88
N THR A 197 -21.33 8.70 -15.14
CA THR A 197 -22.24 7.90 -15.95
C THR A 197 -21.58 6.58 -16.27
N SER A 198 -22.33 5.52 -16.14
CA SER A 198 -21.90 4.18 -16.49
C SER A 198 -21.81 3.94 -17.99
N ASP A 199 -22.28 4.85 -18.80
CA ASP A 199 -22.22 4.74 -20.25
C ASP A 199 -21.94 6.09 -20.93
N ASP A 200 -21.33 6.01 -22.11
CA ASP A 200 -20.98 7.16 -22.94
C ASP A 200 -22.19 7.95 -23.45
N ARG A 201 -23.40 7.43 -23.24
CA ARG A 201 -24.64 8.01 -23.70
C ARG A 201 -25.36 8.81 -22.63
N GLY A 202 -24.85 8.82 -21.41
CA GLY A 202 -25.44 9.56 -20.31
C GLY A 202 -26.79 9.03 -19.87
N THR A 203 -27.06 7.72 -20.02
CA THR A 203 -28.33 7.13 -19.58
C THR A 203 -28.51 7.15 -18.08
N GLY A 204 -27.49 7.59 -17.34
CA GLY A 204 -27.61 7.82 -15.91
C GLY A 204 -27.74 6.52 -15.10
N ARG A 205 -27.00 5.49 -15.45
CA ARG A 205 -26.96 4.24 -14.71
C ARG A 205 -25.57 3.99 -14.14
N PHE A 206 -25.53 3.50 -12.91
CA PHE A 206 -24.32 2.96 -12.29
C PHE A 206 -24.32 1.43 -12.34
N ILE A 207 -23.14 0.87 -12.48
CA ILE A 207 -22.89 -0.55 -12.28
C ILE A 207 -22.17 -0.68 -10.95
N ASP A 208 -22.83 -1.24 -9.96
CA ASP A 208 -22.28 -1.44 -8.63
C ASP A 208 -21.86 -2.89 -8.44
N PRO A 209 -20.68 -3.15 -7.84
CA PRO A 209 -20.31 -4.50 -7.41
C PRO A 209 -21.19 -4.95 -6.24
N LEU A 210 -21.56 -6.22 -6.25
CA LEU A 210 -22.08 -6.89 -5.06
C LEU A 210 -20.92 -7.47 -4.24
N PRO A 211 -21.10 -7.68 -2.93
CA PRO A 211 -20.10 -8.33 -2.12
C PRO A 211 -19.73 -9.72 -2.68
N LEU A 212 -18.46 -10.05 -2.70
CA LEU A 212 -17.99 -11.40 -2.98
C LEU A 212 -18.38 -12.35 -1.85
N GLU A 213 -18.34 -11.87 -0.63
CA GLU A 213 -18.64 -12.62 0.58
C GLU A 213 -19.00 -11.66 1.72
N THR A 214 -19.80 -12.14 2.70
CA THR A 214 -20.14 -11.40 3.92
C THR A 214 -20.00 -12.28 5.16
N GLY A 215 -19.72 -11.64 6.30
CA GLY A 215 -19.55 -12.34 7.60
C GLY A 215 -19.05 -11.39 8.68
N HIS A 216 -18.60 -11.95 9.80
CA HIS A 216 -18.10 -11.18 10.94
C HIS A 216 -16.59 -11.28 11.14
N THR A 217 -15.95 -12.29 10.58
CA THR A 217 -14.50 -12.47 10.64
C THR A 217 -13.97 -12.84 9.28
N ILE A 218 -12.98 -12.09 8.80
CA ILE A 218 -12.26 -12.41 7.58
C ILE A 218 -10.78 -12.63 7.89
N LEU A 219 -10.24 -13.76 7.44
CA LEU A 219 -8.81 -14.05 7.43
C LEU A 219 -8.32 -13.96 5.99
N LEU A 220 -7.49 -12.96 5.71
CA LEU A 220 -6.91 -12.67 4.40
C LEU A 220 -5.56 -13.36 4.26
N ALA A 221 -5.31 -13.95 3.11
CA ALA A 221 -4.04 -14.57 2.72
C ALA A 221 -3.42 -15.50 3.78
N PRO A 222 -4.17 -16.51 4.31
CA PRO A 222 -3.61 -17.48 5.26
C PRO A 222 -2.47 -18.32 4.67
N ASP A 223 -2.39 -18.40 3.36
CA ASP A 223 -1.36 -19.06 2.57
C ASP A 223 -0.09 -18.20 2.33
N ALA A 224 -0.06 -16.98 2.85
CA ALA A 224 1.07 -16.06 2.73
C ALA A 224 1.29 -15.31 4.06
N PRO A 225 2.07 -15.88 5.00
CA PRO A 225 2.24 -15.31 6.35
C PRO A 225 2.63 -13.84 6.38
N GLU A 226 3.37 -13.36 5.39
CA GLU A 226 3.78 -11.97 5.26
C GLU A 226 2.65 -11.03 4.80
N ARG A 227 1.49 -11.56 4.46
CA ARG A 227 0.32 -10.82 3.95
C ARG A 227 -0.94 -11.13 4.75
N THR A 228 -0.83 -12.05 5.72
CA THR A 228 -1.98 -12.49 6.51
C THR A 228 -2.50 -11.35 7.40
N VAL A 229 -3.81 -11.11 7.33
CA VAL A 229 -4.53 -10.17 8.20
C VAL A 229 -5.82 -10.82 8.65
N THR A 230 -6.11 -10.76 9.94
CA THR A 230 -7.44 -11.09 10.47
C THR A 230 -8.18 -9.78 10.77
N ILE A 231 -9.41 -9.67 10.29
CA ILE A 231 -10.33 -8.58 10.65
C ILE A 231 -11.58 -9.19 11.25
N THR A 232 -11.94 -8.71 12.44
CA THR A 232 -13.18 -9.11 13.12
C THR A 232 -14.00 -7.84 13.40
N SER A 233 -15.27 -7.88 13.03
CA SER A 233 -16.25 -6.84 13.36
C SER A 233 -17.20 -7.34 14.44
N GLN A 234 -17.42 -6.51 15.48
CA GLN A 234 -18.28 -6.86 16.60
C GLN A 234 -19.71 -6.37 16.42
N ASP A 235 -19.90 -5.27 15.71
CA ASP A 235 -21.13 -4.50 15.70
C ASP A 235 -21.89 -4.59 14.37
N ALA A 236 -21.20 -4.89 13.29
CA ALA A 236 -21.75 -4.90 11.94
C ALA A 236 -21.10 -6.00 11.09
N GLU A 237 -21.77 -6.42 10.05
CA GLU A 237 -21.25 -7.40 9.10
C GLU A 237 -20.08 -6.82 8.30
N LEU A 238 -19.06 -7.62 8.05
CA LEU A 238 -18.00 -7.37 7.09
C LEU A 238 -18.47 -7.78 5.70
N MET A 239 -18.24 -6.94 4.72
CA MET A 239 -18.50 -7.21 3.31
C MET A 239 -17.18 -7.13 2.54
N LEU A 240 -16.83 -8.15 1.79
CA LEU A 240 -15.67 -8.14 0.89
C LEU A 240 -16.13 -7.82 -0.54
N PHE A 241 -15.57 -6.79 -1.15
CA PHE A 241 -15.84 -6.41 -2.53
C PHE A 241 -14.61 -6.56 -3.43
N ASP A 242 -14.85 -6.88 -4.70
CA ASP A 242 -13.89 -6.62 -5.78
C ASP A 242 -14.19 -5.25 -6.39
N GLY A 243 -13.54 -4.22 -5.86
CA GLY A 243 -13.75 -2.85 -6.33
C GLY A 243 -13.28 -2.60 -7.76
N ARG A 244 -12.45 -3.48 -8.33
CA ARG A 244 -11.95 -3.38 -9.70
C ARG A 244 -13.05 -3.51 -10.77
N VAL A 245 -14.24 -3.91 -10.38
CA VAL A 245 -15.45 -3.82 -11.23
C VAL A 245 -15.72 -2.38 -11.66
N LEU A 246 -15.39 -1.43 -10.79
CA LEU A 246 -15.47 0.00 -11.10
C LEU A 246 -14.15 0.44 -11.72
N ALA A 247 -14.19 1.11 -12.86
CA ALA A 247 -12.99 1.52 -13.59
C ALA A 247 -12.04 2.42 -12.77
N GLN A 248 -12.58 3.11 -11.79
CA GLN A 248 -11.86 4.05 -10.93
C GLN A 248 -11.51 3.49 -9.55
N ASN A 249 -11.91 2.25 -9.25
CA ASN A 249 -11.54 1.57 -8.02
C ASN A 249 -10.63 0.39 -8.33
N GLY A 250 -9.44 0.40 -7.80
CA GLY A 250 -8.41 -0.60 -8.08
C GLY A 250 -8.20 -1.63 -6.96
N TRP A 251 -9.10 -1.74 -5.96
CA TRP A 251 -8.83 -2.43 -4.70
C TRP A 251 -9.77 -3.60 -4.43
N PHE A 252 -9.33 -4.54 -3.58
CA PHE A 252 -10.24 -5.36 -2.81
C PHE A 252 -10.63 -4.59 -1.55
N VAL A 253 -11.91 -4.45 -1.27
CA VAL A 253 -12.38 -3.62 -0.17
C VAL A 253 -13.10 -4.45 0.86
N VAL A 254 -12.63 -4.39 2.11
CA VAL A 254 -13.38 -4.85 3.28
C VAL A 254 -14.15 -3.67 3.84
N ARG A 255 -15.44 -3.82 4.06
CA ARG A 255 -16.34 -2.74 4.46
C ARG A 255 -17.36 -3.20 5.49
N SER A 256 -17.71 -2.31 6.42
CA SER A 256 -18.93 -2.41 7.25
C SER A 256 -19.73 -1.13 7.17
N LEU A 257 -21.04 -1.24 7.00
CA LEU A 257 -21.95 -0.09 7.04
C LEU A 257 -22.10 0.44 8.47
N LEU A 258 -22.22 1.76 8.58
CA LEU A 258 -22.56 2.39 9.85
C LEU A 258 -24.07 2.26 10.11
N PRO A 259 -24.49 1.94 11.34
CA PRO A 259 -25.89 1.76 11.67
C PRO A 259 -26.65 3.09 11.68
N ALA A 260 -27.85 3.09 11.10
CA ALA A 260 -28.77 4.21 11.15
C ALA A 260 -29.27 4.46 12.59
N GLY A 261 -29.55 5.74 12.92
CA GLY A 261 -30.20 6.13 14.18
C GLY A 261 -29.38 5.91 15.45
N LYS A 262 -28.10 5.50 15.35
CA LYS A 262 -27.22 5.27 16.50
C LYS A 262 -26.22 6.39 16.68
N THR A 263 -25.83 6.62 17.96
CA THR A 263 -24.78 7.53 18.38
C THR A 263 -23.80 6.86 19.33
N GLY A 264 -22.70 7.52 19.67
CA GLY A 264 -21.62 6.95 20.47
C GLY A 264 -20.73 6.04 19.65
N LYS A 265 -20.23 4.97 20.24
CA LYS A 265 -19.42 3.95 19.54
C LYS A 265 -20.36 3.11 18.67
N VAL A 266 -20.27 3.24 17.36
CA VAL A 266 -21.20 2.61 16.41
C VAL A 266 -20.59 1.46 15.63
N LEU A 267 -19.24 1.38 15.56
CA LEU A 267 -18.53 0.31 14.91
C LEU A 267 -17.21 0.02 15.62
N THR A 268 -16.88 -1.25 15.72
CA THR A 268 -15.60 -1.74 16.27
C THR A 268 -15.04 -2.85 15.39
N TRP A 269 -13.86 -2.62 14.83
CA TRP A 269 -13.06 -3.63 14.16
C TRP A 269 -11.84 -3.96 14.99
N THR A 270 -11.47 -5.23 15.08
CA THR A 270 -10.13 -5.67 15.47
C THR A 270 -9.39 -6.07 14.20
N VAL A 271 -8.23 -5.47 13.96
CA VAL A 271 -7.38 -5.74 12.78
C VAL A 271 -6.04 -6.27 13.28
N GLU A 272 -5.76 -7.52 12.98
CA GLU A 272 -4.57 -8.25 13.42
C GLU A 272 -3.71 -8.66 12.22
N PRO A 273 -2.78 -7.80 11.78
CA PRO A 273 -1.80 -8.16 10.78
C PRO A 273 -0.76 -9.11 11.37
N ASN A 274 -0.43 -10.17 10.64
CA ASN A 274 0.56 -11.13 11.10
C ASN A 274 1.98 -10.57 10.99
N ALA A 275 2.73 -10.59 12.07
CA ALA A 275 4.15 -10.29 12.09
C ALA A 275 4.95 -11.59 12.07
N VAL A 276 5.74 -11.80 11.01
CA VAL A 276 6.64 -12.96 10.91
C VAL A 276 7.80 -12.78 11.87
N GLU A 277 7.99 -13.77 12.74
CA GLU A 277 9.05 -13.74 13.74
C GLU A 277 10.43 -13.69 13.07
N GLY A 278 11.31 -12.82 13.57
CA GLY A 278 12.68 -12.71 13.04
C GLY A 278 12.78 -12.11 11.63
N TRP A 279 11.70 -11.61 11.07
CA TRP A 279 11.74 -10.99 9.75
C TRP A 279 12.72 -9.82 9.72
N ILE A 280 13.56 -9.82 8.70
CA ILE A 280 14.48 -8.72 8.36
C ILE A 280 14.19 -8.35 6.92
N ARG A 281 14.11 -7.06 6.65
CA ARG A 281 13.90 -6.56 5.30
C ARG A 281 15.09 -6.92 4.41
N GLU A 282 14.81 -7.48 3.25
CA GLU A 282 15.84 -7.73 2.25
C GLU A 282 16.55 -6.44 1.84
N PRO A 283 17.87 -6.52 1.57
CA PRO A 283 18.63 -5.40 1.06
C PRO A 283 18.01 -4.82 -0.21
N ASN A 284 17.99 -3.49 -0.30
CA ASN A 284 17.58 -2.81 -1.53
C ASN A 284 18.79 -2.10 -2.13
N ILE A 285 19.14 -2.45 -3.37
CA ILE A 285 20.32 -1.92 -4.05
C ILE A 285 19.89 -0.82 -5.01
N GLY A 286 20.21 0.43 -4.65
CA GLY A 286 20.00 1.60 -5.49
C GLY A 286 21.16 1.79 -6.47
N PHE A 287 20.84 1.83 -7.76
CA PHE A 287 21.81 1.99 -8.85
C PHE A 287 21.16 2.75 -10.00
N SER A 288 21.95 3.20 -10.99
CA SER A 288 21.38 3.82 -12.20
C SER A 288 20.76 2.77 -13.12
N GLN A 289 19.43 2.78 -13.21
CA GLN A 289 18.70 1.89 -14.12
C GLN A 289 18.92 2.25 -15.59
N VAL A 290 19.28 3.48 -15.88
CA VAL A 290 19.68 3.91 -17.23
C VAL A 290 21.01 3.29 -17.62
N GLY A 291 21.92 3.15 -16.69
CA GLY A 291 23.27 2.65 -16.89
C GLY A 291 24.33 3.70 -16.56
N TYR A 292 25.53 3.49 -17.07
CA TYR A 292 26.71 4.29 -16.77
C TYR A 292 27.61 4.46 -17.99
N LEU A 293 28.28 5.61 -18.09
CA LEU A 293 29.39 5.77 -18.99
C LEU A 293 30.62 4.96 -18.50
N PRO A 294 31.45 4.40 -19.37
CA PRO A 294 32.64 3.63 -18.97
C PRO A 294 33.54 4.33 -17.99
N ARG A 295 33.81 5.63 -18.18
CA ARG A 295 34.73 6.43 -17.35
C ARG A 295 34.05 7.21 -16.24
N GLN A 296 32.74 7.08 -16.07
CA GLN A 296 31.99 7.71 -15.00
C GLN A 296 32.32 7.06 -13.66
N GLN A 297 32.25 7.85 -12.58
CA GLN A 297 32.21 7.29 -11.23
C GLN A 297 30.90 6.49 -11.05
N LYS A 298 31.03 5.27 -10.54
CA LYS A 298 29.91 4.32 -10.38
C LYS A 298 29.82 3.87 -8.95
N THR A 299 28.76 4.28 -8.28
CA THR A 299 28.50 3.90 -6.90
C THR A 299 27.06 3.41 -6.78
N ALA A 300 26.89 2.25 -6.18
CA ALA A 300 25.59 1.77 -5.72
C ALA A 300 25.42 2.08 -4.23
N VAL A 301 24.19 2.33 -3.82
CA VAL A 301 23.81 2.50 -2.42
C VAL A 301 22.98 1.29 -2.00
N ILE A 302 23.40 0.60 -0.97
CA ILE A 302 22.69 -0.57 -0.44
C ILE A 302 22.01 -0.14 0.86
N GLU A 303 20.67 -0.23 0.86
CA GLU A 303 19.82 0.07 1.99
C GLU A 303 19.50 -1.24 2.73
N LEU A 304 19.87 -1.32 3.97
CA LEU A 304 19.72 -2.48 4.84
C LEU A 304 18.73 -2.19 5.97
N ASP A 305 18.09 -3.23 6.47
CA ASP A 305 17.43 -3.16 7.78
C ASP A 305 18.48 -2.84 8.87
N LYS A 306 18.16 -2.00 9.85
CA LYS A 306 19.07 -1.72 10.98
C LYS A 306 19.49 -2.95 11.78
N LYS A 307 18.69 -4.01 11.71
CA LYS A 307 18.99 -5.28 12.39
C LYS A 307 19.81 -6.24 11.54
N ASP A 308 19.97 -5.92 10.26
CA ASP A 308 20.80 -6.70 9.36
C ASP A 308 22.29 -6.42 9.61
N LYS A 309 23.09 -7.43 9.36
CA LYS A 309 24.57 -7.30 9.44
C LYS A 309 25.09 -7.07 8.03
N PRO A 310 25.73 -5.92 7.77
CA PRO A 310 26.34 -5.68 6.47
C PRO A 310 27.33 -6.77 6.11
N LEU A 311 27.30 -7.24 4.87
CA LEU A 311 28.33 -8.06 4.28
C LEU A 311 29.58 -7.20 4.03
N GLU A 312 30.71 -7.83 3.83
CA GLU A 312 31.98 -7.12 3.61
C GLU A 312 32.13 -6.67 2.16
N THR A 313 31.52 -7.39 1.21
CA THR A 313 31.72 -7.18 -0.22
C THR A 313 30.41 -7.25 -1.01
N ALA A 314 30.45 -6.67 -2.21
CA ALA A 314 29.46 -6.89 -3.28
C ALA A 314 30.19 -7.20 -4.58
N SER A 315 29.48 -7.80 -5.53
CA SER A 315 30.05 -8.24 -6.81
C SER A 315 29.33 -7.63 -8.00
N ILE A 316 30.08 -7.41 -9.08
CA ILE A 316 29.54 -7.10 -10.40
C ILE A 316 29.68 -8.33 -11.29
N TYR A 317 28.58 -8.70 -11.88
CA TYR A 317 28.50 -9.77 -12.88
C TYR A 317 28.27 -9.18 -14.26
N LYS A 318 29.01 -9.66 -15.25
CA LYS A 318 28.80 -9.36 -16.66
C LYS A 318 27.98 -10.48 -17.28
N ILE A 319 26.98 -10.11 -18.09
CA ILE A 319 26.24 -11.07 -18.90
C ILE A 319 26.98 -11.25 -20.22
N GLU A 320 27.42 -12.46 -20.46
CA GLU A 320 28.16 -12.84 -21.66
C GLU A 320 27.20 -13.12 -22.82
N TYR A 321 27.73 -13.15 -24.03
CA TYR A 321 26.96 -13.37 -25.26
C TYR A 321 26.17 -14.71 -25.27
N ASN A 322 26.65 -15.71 -24.56
CA ASN A 322 25.98 -17.02 -24.43
C ASN A 322 24.90 -17.02 -23.31
N GLY A 323 24.63 -15.87 -22.69
CA GLY A 323 23.67 -15.72 -21.59
C GLY A 323 24.21 -16.10 -20.22
N ASN A 324 25.44 -16.58 -20.09
CA ASN A 324 26.06 -16.85 -18.80
C ASN A 324 26.45 -15.54 -18.12
N ALA A 325 26.47 -15.56 -16.79
CA ALA A 325 26.95 -14.45 -16.00
C ALA A 325 28.32 -14.79 -15.40
N THR A 326 29.28 -13.88 -15.57
CA THR A 326 30.65 -14.03 -15.04
C THR A 326 30.90 -12.91 -14.04
N GLU A 327 31.36 -13.27 -12.84
CA GLU A 327 31.86 -12.28 -11.87
C GLU A 327 33.14 -11.63 -12.42
N ILE A 328 33.10 -10.32 -12.58
CA ILE A 328 34.20 -9.55 -13.14
C ILE A 328 34.84 -8.59 -12.14
N PHE A 329 34.15 -8.31 -11.03
CA PHE A 329 34.62 -7.46 -9.99
C PHE A 329 33.97 -7.85 -8.66
N ASN A 330 34.77 -7.94 -7.61
CA ASN A 330 34.33 -8.03 -6.23
C ASN A 330 35.04 -6.93 -5.45
N GLY A 331 34.28 -6.11 -4.76
CA GLY A 331 34.82 -4.96 -4.03
C GLY A 331 34.23 -4.81 -2.64
N ASN A 332 34.99 -4.16 -1.78
CA ASN A 332 34.54 -3.87 -0.43
C ASN A 332 33.41 -2.85 -0.44
N ILE A 333 32.51 -2.99 0.51
CA ILE A 333 31.50 -1.97 0.79
C ILE A 333 32.01 -0.99 1.84
N GLU A 334 31.53 0.24 1.77
CA GLU A 334 31.88 1.32 2.70
C GLU A 334 30.65 1.71 3.51
N PRO A 335 30.71 1.75 4.85
CA PRO A 335 29.63 2.27 5.67
C PRO A 335 29.33 3.74 5.32
N TRP A 336 28.05 4.07 5.15
CA TRP A 336 27.62 5.47 5.02
C TRP A 336 27.00 5.98 6.32
N GLY A 337 26.16 5.14 6.98
CA GLY A 337 25.50 5.46 8.24
C GLY A 337 24.03 5.09 8.28
N ASP A 338 23.38 5.53 9.35
CA ASP A 338 21.96 5.27 9.60
C ASP A 338 21.11 6.47 9.21
N TYR A 339 19.95 6.17 8.61
CA TYR A 339 18.91 7.15 8.39
C TYR A 339 17.53 6.52 8.65
N TYR A 340 16.74 7.12 9.53
CA TYR A 340 15.50 6.56 10.04
C TYR A 340 15.68 5.12 10.57
N LYS A 341 15.03 4.16 9.94
CA LYS A 341 15.03 2.74 10.31
C LYS A 341 15.95 1.88 9.43
N TYR A 342 16.78 2.51 8.62
CA TYR A 342 17.67 1.84 7.71
C TYR A 342 19.14 2.13 8.02
N HIS A 343 19.99 1.19 7.64
CA HIS A 343 21.44 1.31 7.59
C HIS A 343 21.87 1.34 6.14
N TYR A 344 22.75 2.27 5.76
CA TYR A 344 23.19 2.43 4.38
C TYR A 344 24.67 2.16 4.25
N VAL A 345 25.02 1.44 3.18
CA VAL A 345 26.40 1.21 2.78
C VAL A 345 26.56 1.55 1.30
N LYS A 346 27.78 1.87 0.88
CA LYS A 346 28.13 2.19 -0.51
C LYS A 346 28.97 1.08 -1.11
N PHE A 347 28.80 0.87 -2.39
CA PHE A 347 29.61 -0.03 -3.18
C PHE A 347 30.12 0.71 -4.41
N ASP A 348 31.44 0.99 -4.44
CA ASP A 348 32.13 1.62 -5.57
C ASP A 348 32.60 0.57 -6.54
N PHE A 349 32.16 0.64 -7.78
CA PHE A 349 32.56 -0.21 -8.89
C PHE A 349 33.04 0.60 -10.10
N THR A 350 33.60 1.79 -9.86
CA THR A 350 34.13 2.70 -10.88
C THR A 350 35.15 2.02 -11.80
N GLN A 351 35.86 1.02 -11.31
CA GLN A 351 36.85 0.26 -12.07
C GLN A 351 36.26 -0.58 -13.20
N VAL A 352 34.95 -0.90 -13.15
CA VAL A 352 34.25 -1.62 -14.21
C VAL A 352 33.94 -0.64 -15.33
N ASN A 353 34.78 -0.62 -16.38
CA ASN A 353 34.73 0.37 -17.44
C ASN A 353 34.55 -0.24 -18.85
N THR A 354 34.45 -1.55 -18.97
CA THR A 354 34.24 -2.22 -20.24
C THR A 354 32.76 -2.13 -20.62
N PRO A 355 32.41 -1.79 -21.88
CA PRO A 355 31.04 -1.84 -22.34
C PRO A 355 30.41 -3.24 -22.21
N GLY A 356 29.12 -3.27 -21.83
CA GLY A 356 28.39 -4.52 -21.65
C GLY A 356 27.14 -4.39 -20.82
N ILE A 357 26.52 -5.54 -20.51
CA ILE A 357 25.34 -5.68 -19.66
C ILE A 357 25.78 -6.29 -18.33
N TYR A 358 25.32 -5.70 -17.24
CA TYR A 358 25.79 -6.02 -15.89
C TYR A 358 24.65 -6.09 -14.89
N TYR A 359 24.91 -6.73 -13.76
CA TYR A 359 24.10 -6.59 -12.54
C TYR A 359 24.99 -6.59 -11.31
N ILE A 360 24.46 -6.05 -10.21
CA ILE A 360 25.10 -6.06 -8.90
C ILE A 360 24.51 -7.19 -8.08
N GLN A 361 25.34 -7.93 -7.38
CA GLN A 361 24.93 -8.92 -6.39
C GLN A 361 25.51 -8.60 -5.02
N TYR A 362 24.63 -8.63 -4.02
CA TYR A 362 24.96 -8.43 -2.62
C TYR A 362 24.30 -9.55 -1.80
N GLY A 363 25.08 -10.52 -1.37
CA GLY A 363 24.55 -11.77 -0.81
C GLY A 363 23.64 -12.47 -1.83
N ASP A 364 22.41 -12.76 -1.38
CA ASP A 364 21.39 -13.39 -2.23
C ASP A 364 20.60 -12.36 -3.07
N CYS A 365 20.76 -11.07 -2.79
CA CYS A 365 20.09 -10.01 -3.52
C CYS A 365 20.80 -9.67 -4.83
N LYS A 366 20.01 -9.52 -5.88
CA LYS A 366 20.49 -9.24 -7.23
C LYS A 366 19.67 -8.08 -7.83
N THR A 367 20.36 -7.13 -8.47
CA THR A 367 19.68 -6.04 -9.19
C THR A 367 19.09 -6.51 -10.53
N ASN A 368 18.22 -5.69 -11.10
CA ASN A 368 17.99 -5.73 -12.54
C ASN A 368 19.28 -5.43 -13.30
N ASN A 369 19.29 -5.77 -14.59
CA ASN A 369 20.44 -5.51 -15.44
C ASN A 369 20.55 -4.02 -15.76
N PHE A 370 21.80 -3.53 -15.91
CA PHE A 370 22.10 -2.21 -16.41
C PHE A 370 23.21 -2.27 -17.48
N ILE A 371 23.34 -1.19 -18.22
CA ILE A 371 24.31 -1.11 -19.34
C ILE A 371 25.45 -0.19 -18.93
N ILE A 372 26.69 -0.56 -19.33
CA ILE A 372 27.82 0.35 -19.36
C ILE A 372 28.16 0.54 -20.84
N GLU A 373 28.06 1.78 -21.33
CA GLU A 373 28.23 2.12 -22.75
C GLU A 373 28.53 3.62 -22.94
N GLU A 374 29.28 3.98 -23.98
CA GLU A 374 29.67 5.38 -24.23
C GLU A 374 28.49 6.30 -24.57
N ASN A 375 27.42 5.76 -25.12
CA ASN A 375 26.22 6.51 -25.53
C ASN A 375 24.98 6.18 -24.71
N VAL A 376 25.15 5.67 -23.48
CA VAL A 376 24.05 5.21 -22.63
C VAL A 376 22.99 6.27 -22.35
N TYR A 377 23.35 7.55 -22.42
CA TYR A 377 22.45 8.68 -22.17
C TYR A 377 21.85 9.32 -23.42
N ASP A 378 22.24 8.93 -24.61
CA ASP A 378 21.89 9.63 -25.87
C ASP A 378 20.39 9.68 -26.16
N LYS A 379 19.62 8.69 -25.70
CA LYS A 379 18.19 8.56 -26.00
C LYS A 379 17.27 8.71 -24.78
N ILE A 380 17.79 9.13 -23.65
CA ILE A 380 16.99 9.19 -22.42
C ILE A 380 15.87 10.22 -22.52
N THR A 381 16.15 11.34 -23.15
CA THR A 381 15.22 12.47 -23.28
C THR A 381 14.17 12.24 -24.36
N ASP A 382 14.43 11.37 -25.33
CA ASP A 382 13.55 11.16 -26.48
C ASP A 382 12.15 10.74 -26.03
N ALA A 383 12.06 9.69 -25.20
CA ALA A 383 10.78 9.17 -24.74
C ALA A 383 9.97 10.19 -23.91
N THR A 384 10.66 11.08 -23.19
CA THR A 384 10.01 12.14 -22.40
C THR A 384 9.60 13.30 -23.31
N SER A 385 10.48 13.71 -24.22
CA SER A 385 10.21 14.81 -25.14
C SER A 385 9.12 14.46 -26.15
N ASP A 386 9.10 13.23 -26.63
CA ASP A 386 8.10 12.75 -27.59
C ASP A 386 6.67 12.76 -27.05
N ILE A 387 6.51 12.67 -25.73
CA ILE A 387 5.18 12.80 -25.10
C ILE A 387 4.73 14.26 -25.07
N TRP A 388 5.62 15.17 -24.69
CA TRP A 388 5.27 16.58 -24.48
C TRP A 388 5.05 17.35 -25.77
N ILE A 389 5.88 17.10 -26.78
CA ILE A 389 5.81 17.82 -28.06
C ILE A 389 4.44 17.66 -28.74
N PRO A 390 3.88 16.45 -28.92
CA PRO A 390 2.55 16.28 -29.50
C PRO A 390 1.43 16.98 -28.71
N ILE A 391 1.50 16.97 -27.38
CA ILE A 391 0.51 17.62 -26.52
C ILE A 391 0.56 19.14 -26.73
N HIS A 392 1.75 19.74 -26.65
CA HIS A 392 1.91 21.17 -26.82
C HIS A 392 1.62 21.66 -28.24
N MET A 393 1.75 20.80 -29.24
CA MET A 393 1.42 21.11 -30.62
C MET A 393 -0.04 20.84 -30.99
N ASN A 394 -0.89 20.47 -30.04
CA ASN A 394 -2.31 20.13 -30.27
C ASN A 394 -2.56 18.98 -31.24
N HIS A 395 -1.64 18.07 -31.40
CA HIS A 395 -1.82 16.90 -32.25
C HIS A 395 -2.58 15.78 -31.54
N MET A 396 -2.74 15.91 -30.24
CA MET A 396 -3.36 14.90 -29.39
C MET A 396 -4.22 15.58 -28.34
N TYR A 397 -5.30 14.93 -27.94
CA TYR A 397 -5.99 15.25 -26.72
C TYR A 397 -6.02 14.04 -25.79
N VAL A 398 -6.15 14.27 -24.50
CA VAL A 398 -6.21 13.23 -23.48
C VAL A 398 -7.66 13.02 -23.11
N ASN A 399 -8.12 11.79 -23.23
CA ASN A 399 -9.38 11.39 -22.59
C ASN A 399 -9.08 11.10 -21.12
N GLU A 400 -9.46 11.98 -20.24
CA GLU A 400 -9.15 11.92 -18.82
C GLU A 400 -9.72 10.68 -18.12
N ALA A 401 -10.87 10.17 -18.57
CA ALA A 401 -11.48 8.99 -17.96
C ALA A 401 -10.55 7.78 -17.99
N TYR A 402 -9.76 7.62 -19.04
CA TYR A 402 -8.86 6.49 -19.23
C TYR A 402 -7.41 6.90 -19.54
N ARG A 403 -7.13 8.20 -19.59
CA ARG A 403 -5.85 8.74 -20.02
C ARG A 403 -5.40 8.16 -21.38
N VAL A 404 -6.34 7.94 -22.26
CA VAL A 404 -6.09 7.46 -23.61
C VAL A 404 -5.80 8.66 -24.51
N TRP A 405 -4.71 8.56 -25.26
CA TRP A 405 -4.29 9.58 -26.20
C TRP A 405 -4.99 9.36 -27.54
N HIS A 406 -5.60 10.40 -28.06
CA HIS A 406 -6.24 10.40 -29.37
C HIS A 406 -5.57 11.44 -30.25
N GLY A 407 -5.27 11.06 -31.48
CA GLY A 407 -4.65 11.94 -32.47
C GLY A 407 -5.66 12.90 -33.11
N GLU A 408 -6.38 13.69 -32.31
CA GLU A 408 -7.32 14.68 -32.82
C GLU A 408 -6.79 16.11 -32.61
N PRO A 409 -7.14 17.04 -33.50
CA PRO A 409 -6.61 18.40 -33.49
C PRO A 409 -7.31 19.31 -32.46
N PHE A 410 -7.65 18.79 -31.27
CA PHE A 410 -8.26 19.59 -30.22
C PHE A 410 -7.26 19.97 -29.15
N ARG A 411 -7.35 21.21 -28.71
CA ARG A 411 -6.70 21.66 -27.48
C ARG A 411 -7.48 21.12 -26.29
N SER A 412 -6.77 20.67 -25.25
CA SER A 412 -7.40 20.53 -23.95
C SER A 412 -7.87 21.92 -23.46
N GLU A 413 -8.92 21.98 -22.67
CA GLU A 413 -9.36 23.25 -22.09
C GLU A 413 -8.26 23.93 -21.26
N GLU A 414 -7.38 23.17 -20.63
CA GLU A 414 -6.20 23.66 -19.91
C GLU A 414 -5.29 24.47 -20.81
N HIS A 415 -4.94 23.97 -21.98
CA HIS A 415 -4.09 24.71 -22.93
C HIS A 415 -4.79 25.94 -23.47
N THR A 416 -6.10 25.92 -23.60
CA THR A 416 -6.87 27.09 -24.00
C THR A 416 -6.85 28.16 -22.91
N SER A 417 -6.92 27.77 -21.65
CA SER A 417 -6.83 28.68 -20.50
C SER A 417 -5.48 29.32 -20.36
N GLU A 418 -4.40 28.57 -20.55
CA GLU A 418 -3.03 29.10 -20.51
C GLU A 418 -2.76 30.10 -21.62
N LEU A 419 -3.23 29.83 -22.82
CA LEU A 419 -3.09 30.77 -23.94
C LEU A 419 -3.97 32.01 -23.79
N GLN A 420 -5.11 31.92 -23.14
CA GLN A 420 -5.93 33.07 -22.78
C GLN A 420 -5.29 33.93 -21.70
N SER A 421 -4.60 33.32 -20.72
CA SER A 421 -3.90 34.05 -19.68
C SER A 421 -2.70 34.85 -20.21
N THR A 422 -1.99 34.35 -21.23
CA THR A 422 -0.88 35.04 -21.86
C THR A 422 -1.32 36.19 -22.74
N ASN A 423 -2.54 36.16 -23.27
CA ASN A 423 -3.11 37.27 -24.06
C ASN A 423 -3.69 38.40 -23.21
N THR A 424 -3.81 38.24 -21.90
CA THR A 424 -4.33 39.26 -21.00
C THR A 424 -3.22 40.11 -20.36
N ILE A 425 -1.96 39.85 -20.70
CA ILE A 425 -0.77 40.57 -20.18
C ILE A 425 -0.19 41.50 -21.26
N SER A 426 -0.90 41.77 -22.33
CA SER A 426 -0.50 42.78 -23.35
C SER A 426 -1.32 44.08 -23.23
#